data_603b8509fd72386ac52e2e793ce89b38
#
_entry.id   603b8509fd72386ac52e2e793ce89b38
#
_cell.length_a   1.000
_cell.length_b   1.000
_cell.length_c   1.000
_cell.angle_alpha   90.00
_cell.angle_beta   90.00
_cell.angle_gamma   90.00
#
_symmetry.space_group_name_H-M   'P 1'
#
loop_
_entity.id
_entity.type
_entity.pdbx_description
1 polymer ?
#
loop_
_entity_poly.entity_id
_entity_poly.type
_entity_poly.pdbx_seq_one_letter_code
_entity_poly.pdbx_strand_id
1 'polypeptide(L)'
;MGRWLSRNIARWDRASLFRRQRCAVIVLIILAVLLAPYVWPFLYNFGDWVRQTNPWSEQYRVQQDFVSTRDELDCLYGRTPPPTNVIATDAEPIPNHVHFIFGLSNPHEDPGVGTFNFISYLAVRSAAVGMRADRISLHYTYLADPPAPEPNHDPFSNRWVHRLKDDITLVYHSPQEMDALKNQPGAHWQAAHISDILRLKVLREQGGIYLDIDAFGLRPFTDLLRSPRDIIMGHEGGNRGGLCNAIMVARKNSTFIDRWTAEYSNVDLSREWNFHSVILPKKLQLQNPDDICALPPSTFFWPTWTWHHILWMHEPLTRQQARQWAAEIDHNGGSLFGEQLAYHAWSQMAWDRFLSKLTPEVVRTRDTRFNLLVRRFLHDDVGAVWQ
;
A
#
# COMPACT_ATOMS: atom_id res chain seq x y z
N MET A 1 -35.80 -39.38 -63.42
CA MET A 1 -34.50 -39.68 -62.79
C MET A 1 -33.70 -38.44 -62.34
N GLY A 2 -33.70 -37.35 -63.11
CA GLY A 2 -32.91 -36.13 -62.78
C GLY A 2 -33.24 -35.38 -61.51
N ARG A 3 -34.47 -35.33 -61.06
CA ARG A 3 -34.90 -34.58 -59.80
C ARG A 3 -34.55 -35.30 -58.50
N TRP A 4 -34.29 -36.62 -58.52
CA TRP A 4 -33.88 -37.39 -57.34
C TRP A 4 -32.39 -37.29 -57.11
N LEU A 5 -31.57 -37.27 -58.14
CA LEU A 5 -30.14 -37.03 -58.01
C LEU A 5 -29.78 -35.65 -57.54
N SER A 6 -30.44 -34.58 -57.98
CA SER A 6 -30.18 -33.22 -57.58
C SER A 6 -30.54 -32.96 -56.10
N ARG A 7 -31.58 -33.59 -55.58
CA ARG A 7 -31.97 -33.49 -54.15
C ARG A 7 -30.99 -34.21 -53.23
N ASN A 8 -30.40 -35.33 -53.67
CA ASN A 8 -29.42 -36.05 -52.85
C ASN A 8 -28.06 -35.36 -52.84
N ILE A 9 -27.59 -34.81 -53.93
CA ILE A 9 -26.35 -34.03 -54.03
C ILE A 9 -26.46 -32.79 -53.11
N ALA A 10 -27.57 -32.05 -53.16
CA ALA A 10 -27.79 -30.89 -52.29
C ALA A 10 -27.89 -31.26 -50.78
N ARG A 11 -28.34 -32.48 -50.46
CA ARG A 11 -28.35 -32.98 -49.06
C ARG A 11 -26.96 -33.38 -48.60
N TRP A 12 -26.13 -33.98 -49.46
CA TRP A 12 -24.74 -34.32 -49.19
C TRP A 12 -23.88 -33.08 -48.99
N ASP A 13 -24.06 -32.06 -49.80
CA ASP A 13 -23.35 -30.77 -49.64
C ASP A 13 -23.69 -30.07 -48.33
N ARG A 14 -24.96 -30.04 -47.95
CA ARG A 14 -25.39 -29.47 -46.65
C ARG A 14 -24.81 -30.27 -45.47
N ALA A 15 -24.81 -31.59 -45.52
CA ALA A 15 -24.24 -32.43 -44.46
C ALA A 15 -22.73 -32.22 -44.29
N SER A 16 -22.01 -32.05 -45.41
CA SER A 16 -20.56 -31.78 -45.41
C SER A 16 -20.27 -30.38 -44.88
N LEU A 17 -21.07 -29.38 -45.23
CA LEU A 17 -20.96 -28.02 -44.69
C LEU A 17 -21.24 -27.99 -43.15
N PHE A 18 -22.30 -28.64 -42.69
CA PHE A 18 -22.59 -28.77 -41.27
C PHE A 18 -21.48 -29.47 -40.46
N ARG A 19 -20.86 -30.50 -41.04
CA ARG A 19 -19.72 -31.21 -40.44
C ARG A 19 -18.50 -30.30 -40.35
N ARG A 20 -18.17 -29.55 -41.39
CA ARG A 20 -17.07 -28.57 -41.42
C ARG A 20 -17.30 -27.44 -40.42
N GLN A 21 -18.52 -26.91 -40.32
CA GLN A 21 -18.85 -25.90 -39.34
C GLN A 21 -18.72 -26.40 -37.90
N ARG A 22 -19.17 -27.63 -37.59
CA ARG A 22 -18.99 -28.26 -36.29
C ARG A 22 -17.50 -28.46 -35.94
N CYS A 23 -16.70 -28.95 -36.89
CA CYS A 23 -15.26 -29.07 -36.67
C CYS A 23 -14.59 -27.72 -36.44
N ALA A 24 -14.96 -26.67 -37.17
CA ALA A 24 -14.44 -25.33 -36.99
C ALA A 24 -14.80 -24.77 -35.61
N VAL A 25 -16.06 -24.95 -35.14
CA VAL A 25 -16.48 -24.53 -33.80
C VAL A 25 -15.72 -25.30 -32.72
N ILE A 26 -15.52 -26.61 -32.86
CA ILE A 26 -14.75 -27.40 -31.91
C ILE A 26 -13.29 -26.89 -31.82
N VAL A 27 -12.67 -26.63 -32.97
CA VAL A 27 -11.30 -26.08 -33.02
C VAL A 27 -11.22 -24.72 -32.38
N LEU A 28 -12.20 -23.83 -32.60
CA LEU A 28 -12.26 -22.52 -31.94
C LEU A 28 -12.43 -22.63 -30.42
N ILE A 29 -13.26 -23.56 -29.96
CA ILE A 29 -13.42 -23.81 -28.51
C ILE A 29 -12.09 -24.33 -27.92
N ILE A 30 -11.43 -25.28 -28.55
CA ILE A 30 -10.14 -25.81 -28.10
C ILE A 30 -9.10 -24.68 -28.05
N LEU A 31 -9.01 -23.87 -29.11
CA LEU A 31 -8.11 -22.70 -29.12
C LEU A 31 -8.45 -21.71 -28.04
N ALA A 32 -9.72 -21.41 -27.80
CA ALA A 32 -10.15 -20.53 -26.74
C ALA A 32 -9.75 -21.07 -25.34
N VAL A 33 -9.93 -22.37 -25.10
CA VAL A 33 -9.52 -23.01 -23.84
C VAL A 33 -8.00 -23.00 -23.66
N LEU A 34 -7.25 -23.28 -24.72
CA LEU A 34 -5.78 -23.26 -24.68
C LEU A 34 -5.21 -21.85 -24.49
N LEU A 35 -5.86 -20.83 -25.05
CA LEU A 35 -5.43 -19.44 -24.94
C LEU A 35 -5.98 -18.74 -23.68
N ALA A 36 -7.02 -19.28 -23.04
CA ALA A 36 -7.64 -18.68 -21.87
C ALA A 36 -6.64 -18.35 -20.75
N PRO A 37 -5.69 -19.21 -20.35
CA PRO A 37 -4.73 -18.89 -19.31
C PRO A 37 -3.84 -17.67 -19.63
N TYR A 38 -3.60 -17.40 -20.92
CA TYR A 38 -2.79 -16.27 -21.36
C TYR A 38 -3.60 -14.99 -21.60
N VAL A 39 -4.81 -15.14 -22.08
CA VAL A 39 -5.68 -14.01 -22.46
C VAL A 39 -6.48 -13.50 -21.26
N TRP A 40 -6.89 -14.37 -20.35
CA TRP A 40 -7.71 -14.03 -19.20
C TRP A 40 -7.06 -13.01 -18.25
N PRO A 41 -5.80 -13.18 -17.82
CA PRO A 41 -5.13 -12.17 -17.00
C PRO A 41 -5.03 -10.81 -17.69
N PHE A 42 -4.77 -10.82 -19.00
CA PHE A 42 -4.73 -9.58 -19.79
C PHE A 42 -6.10 -8.90 -19.86
N LEU A 43 -7.17 -9.64 -20.13
CA LEU A 43 -8.54 -9.09 -20.17
C LEU A 43 -9.00 -8.60 -18.80
N TYR A 44 -8.65 -9.32 -17.75
CA TYR A 44 -8.96 -8.92 -16.37
C TYR A 44 -8.26 -7.61 -16.02
N ASN A 45 -6.95 -7.53 -16.22
CA ASN A 45 -6.17 -6.31 -15.96
C ASN A 45 -6.61 -5.14 -16.86
N PHE A 46 -6.97 -5.40 -18.11
CA PHE A 46 -7.51 -4.40 -19.01
C PHE A 46 -8.89 -3.90 -18.54
N GLY A 47 -9.75 -4.80 -18.10
CA GLY A 47 -11.06 -4.45 -17.54
C GLY A 47 -10.94 -3.58 -16.28
N ASP A 48 -10.01 -3.92 -15.40
CA ASP A 48 -9.69 -3.12 -14.21
C ASP A 48 -9.12 -1.75 -14.59
N TRP A 49 -8.20 -1.73 -15.54
CA TRP A 49 -7.64 -0.49 -16.05
C TRP A 49 -8.71 0.41 -16.65
N VAL A 50 -9.61 -0.13 -17.49
CA VAL A 50 -10.74 0.64 -18.07
C VAL A 50 -11.65 1.19 -16.98
N ARG A 51 -12.01 0.36 -16.00
CA ARG A 51 -12.87 0.77 -14.87
C ARG A 51 -12.24 1.90 -14.06
N GLN A 52 -10.95 1.79 -13.77
CA GLN A 52 -10.22 2.76 -12.96
C GLN A 52 -9.87 4.06 -13.69
N THR A 53 -9.68 3.99 -15.01
CA THR A 53 -9.31 5.18 -15.82
C THR A 53 -10.50 5.81 -16.53
N ASN A 54 -11.67 5.20 -16.50
CA ASN A 54 -12.86 5.75 -17.14
C ASN A 54 -13.33 7.02 -16.40
N PRO A 55 -13.14 8.23 -16.98
CA PRO A 55 -13.46 9.49 -16.31
C PRO A 55 -14.97 9.70 -16.07
N TRP A 56 -15.83 8.89 -16.71
CA TRP A 56 -17.27 8.90 -16.50
C TRP A 56 -17.73 7.88 -15.45
N SER A 57 -16.83 7.01 -14.93
CA SER A 57 -17.20 6.13 -13.83
C SER A 57 -17.37 6.95 -12.55
N GLU A 58 -18.42 6.70 -11.81
CA GLU A 58 -18.66 7.35 -10.52
C GLU A 58 -17.51 7.05 -9.55
N GLN A 59 -17.03 5.82 -9.51
CA GLN A 59 -15.91 5.42 -8.68
C GLN A 59 -14.63 6.21 -9.00
N TYR A 60 -14.31 6.40 -10.28
CA TYR A 60 -13.14 7.18 -10.69
C TYR A 60 -13.26 8.63 -10.23
N ARG A 61 -14.40 9.28 -10.51
CA ARG A 61 -14.62 10.69 -10.16
C ARG A 61 -14.59 10.92 -8.66
N VAL A 62 -15.28 10.08 -7.88
CA VAL A 62 -15.39 10.22 -6.43
C VAL A 62 -14.07 9.95 -5.73
N GLN A 63 -13.19 9.10 -6.29
CA GLN A 63 -11.86 8.89 -5.71
C GLN A 63 -10.93 10.08 -5.87
N GLN A 64 -11.13 10.91 -6.86
CA GLN A 64 -10.20 11.96 -7.25
C GLN A 64 -10.65 13.36 -6.89
N ASP A 65 -11.96 13.54 -6.71
CA ASP A 65 -12.56 14.83 -6.42
C ASP A 65 -13.09 14.83 -4.98
N PHE A 66 -12.41 15.55 -4.11
CA PHE A 66 -12.84 15.71 -2.73
C PHE A 66 -12.49 17.12 -2.20
N VAL A 67 -13.25 17.55 -1.22
CA VAL A 67 -12.96 18.72 -0.42
C VAL A 67 -12.80 18.26 1.03
N SER A 68 -11.72 18.65 1.69
CA SER A 68 -11.48 18.35 3.10
C SER A 68 -12.60 18.93 3.95
N THR A 69 -13.18 18.13 4.83
CA THR A 69 -14.21 18.59 5.77
C THR A 69 -13.57 19.35 6.93
N ARG A 70 -14.39 20.12 7.65
CA ARG A 70 -13.92 20.84 8.83
C ARG A 70 -13.38 19.88 9.90
N ASP A 71 -14.07 18.78 10.16
CA ASP A 71 -13.65 17.79 11.16
C ASP A 71 -12.33 17.13 10.79
N GLU A 72 -12.12 16.81 9.50
CA GLU A 72 -10.85 16.28 8.98
C GLU A 72 -9.71 17.29 9.18
N LEU A 73 -9.95 18.57 8.89
CA LEU A 73 -8.95 19.64 9.08
C LEU A 73 -8.69 19.94 10.58
N ASP A 74 -9.72 19.90 11.41
CA ASP A 74 -9.55 20.06 12.86
C ASP A 74 -8.75 18.90 13.44
N CYS A 75 -8.93 17.68 12.89
CA CYS A 75 -8.10 16.54 13.18
C CYS A 75 -6.63 16.76 12.75
N LEU A 76 -6.41 17.14 11.50
CA LEU A 76 -5.07 17.35 10.94
C LEU A 76 -4.25 18.38 11.72
N TYR A 77 -4.89 19.46 12.15
CA TYR A 77 -4.23 20.59 12.83
C TYR A 77 -4.32 20.53 14.37
N GLY A 78 -4.69 19.36 14.93
CA GLY A 78 -4.73 19.14 16.37
C GLY A 78 -5.78 19.99 17.11
N ARG A 79 -6.84 20.43 16.42
CA ARG A 79 -7.92 21.26 16.98
C ARG A 79 -9.14 20.45 17.44
N THR A 80 -9.09 19.13 17.31
CA THR A 80 -10.16 18.23 17.77
C THR A 80 -10.32 18.33 19.29
N PRO A 81 -11.52 18.56 19.81
CA PRO A 81 -11.75 18.59 21.25
C PRO A 81 -11.51 17.19 21.85
N PRO A 82 -11.08 17.12 23.11
CA PRO A 82 -10.95 15.83 23.79
C PRO A 82 -12.30 15.11 23.86
N PRO A 83 -12.30 13.76 23.92
CA PRO A 83 -13.52 12.98 24.13
C PRO A 83 -14.24 13.43 25.42
N THR A 84 -15.57 13.42 25.41
CA THR A 84 -16.42 13.91 26.51
C THR A 84 -16.16 13.23 27.85
N ASN A 85 -15.56 12.03 27.83
CA ASN A 85 -15.34 11.19 29.00
C ASN A 85 -13.88 11.20 29.52
N VAL A 86 -12.99 12.00 28.92
CA VAL A 86 -11.57 12.07 29.29
C VAL A 86 -11.27 13.48 29.85
N ILE A 87 -10.78 13.54 31.08
CA ILE A 87 -10.23 14.76 31.63
C ILE A 87 -8.94 15.07 30.84
N ALA A 88 -8.97 16.14 30.06
CA ALA A 88 -7.96 16.49 29.04
C ALA A 88 -6.53 16.72 29.56
N THR A 89 -6.30 16.62 30.87
CA THR A 89 -5.04 17.02 31.50
C THR A 89 -3.96 15.95 31.59
N ASP A 90 -4.27 14.66 31.36
CA ASP A 90 -3.35 13.56 31.67
C ASP A 90 -2.99 12.63 30.50
N ALA A 91 -3.42 12.92 29.28
CA ALA A 91 -3.06 12.07 28.14
C ALA A 91 -1.62 12.37 27.67
N GLU A 92 -0.68 11.47 27.94
CA GLU A 92 0.68 11.57 27.41
C GLU A 92 0.67 11.72 25.88
N PRO A 93 1.55 12.53 25.28
CA PRO A 93 1.68 12.63 23.83
C PRO A 93 1.96 11.26 23.21
N ILE A 94 1.49 11.06 21.98
CA ILE A 94 1.85 9.86 21.21
C ILE A 94 3.37 9.93 20.92
N PRO A 95 4.14 8.85 21.15
CA PRO A 95 5.57 8.85 20.89
C PRO A 95 5.89 9.13 19.41
N ASN A 96 6.89 9.95 19.15
CA ASN A 96 7.43 10.13 17.79
C ASN A 96 8.33 8.93 17.40
N HIS A 97 7.77 7.73 17.52
CA HIS A 97 8.41 6.46 17.26
C HIS A 97 7.77 5.83 16.03
N VAL A 98 8.55 5.64 14.97
CA VAL A 98 8.07 5.08 13.70
C VAL A 98 8.39 3.59 13.63
N HIS A 99 7.39 2.80 13.24
CA HIS A 99 7.48 1.35 13.07
C HIS A 99 7.27 0.96 11.62
N PHE A 100 8.15 0.12 11.11
CA PHE A 100 8.04 -0.56 9.82
C PHE A 100 8.05 -2.07 10.05
N ILE A 101 7.38 -2.81 9.17
CA ILE A 101 7.38 -4.28 9.17
C ILE A 101 7.83 -4.77 7.80
N PHE A 102 8.77 -5.71 7.76
CA PHE A 102 9.23 -6.35 6.52
C PHE A 102 9.71 -7.78 6.76
N GLY A 103 9.59 -8.65 5.74
CA GLY A 103 10.20 -9.98 5.73
C GLY A 103 9.57 -10.96 6.73
N LEU A 104 8.24 -11.01 6.84
CA LEU A 104 7.56 -11.95 7.71
C LEU A 104 7.41 -13.36 7.11
N SER A 105 7.50 -13.50 5.79
CA SER A 105 7.49 -14.78 5.07
C SER A 105 8.88 -15.26 4.75
N ASN A 106 9.05 -16.59 4.76
CA ASN A 106 10.27 -17.23 4.32
C ASN A 106 10.42 -17.06 2.79
N PRO A 107 11.45 -16.37 2.29
CA PRO A 107 11.64 -16.15 0.85
C PRO A 107 11.94 -17.42 0.05
N HIS A 108 12.27 -18.54 0.68
CA HIS A 108 12.39 -19.84 0.01
C HIS A 108 11.03 -20.50 -0.24
N GLU A 109 10.10 -20.31 0.68
CA GLU A 109 8.75 -20.88 0.58
C GLU A 109 7.83 -20.01 -0.28
N ASP A 110 8.09 -18.70 -0.30
CA ASP A 110 7.36 -17.72 -1.07
C ASP A 110 8.31 -16.84 -1.91
N PRO A 111 8.74 -17.28 -3.09
CA PRO A 111 9.63 -16.51 -3.97
C PRO A 111 9.05 -15.17 -4.43
N GLY A 112 7.73 -14.97 -4.28
CA GLY A 112 7.06 -13.70 -4.58
C GLY A 112 7.30 -12.61 -3.54
N VAL A 113 7.76 -12.97 -2.35
CA VAL A 113 8.16 -12.02 -1.32
C VAL A 113 9.55 -11.49 -1.66
N GLY A 114 9.60 -10.27 -2.17
CA GLY A 114 10.86 -9.61 -2.52
C GLY A 114 11.80 -9.44 -1.33
N THR A 115 13.10 -9.25 -1.61
CA THR A 115 14.09 -8.84 -0.62
C THR A 115 13.92 -7.36 -0.25
N PHE A 116 14.43 -6.96 0.92
CA PHE A 116 14.48 -5.55 1.30
C PHE A 116 15.31 -4.78 0.26
N ASN A 117 14.68 -3.83 -0.39
CA ASN A 117 15.17 -3.22 -1.62
C ASN A 117 15.35 -1.70 -1.50
N PHE A 118 15.73 -1.05 -2.60
CA PHE A 118 15.98 0.38 -2.64
C PHE A 118 14.75 1.23 -2.26
N ILE A 119 13.55 0.80 -2.64
CA ILE A 119 12.30 1.53 -2.28
C ILE A 119 12.04 1.41 -0.78
N SER A 120 12.20 0.21 -0.21
CA SER A 120 12.10 -0.04 1.22
C SER A 120 13.09 0.83 2.01
N TYR A 121 14.35 0.91 1.52
CA TYR A 121 15.36 1.81 2.09
C TYR A 121 14.90 3.27 2.08
N LEU A 122 14.40 3.79 0.94
CA LEU A 122 13.93 5.16 0.85
C LEU A 122 12.75 5.44 1.78
N ALA A 123 11.80 4.48 1.91
CA ALA A 123 10.67 4.61 2.81
C ALA A 123 11.12 4.73 4.27
N VAL A 124 12.00 3.83 4.73
CA VAL A 124 12.55 3.91 6.10
C VAL A 124 13.37 5.19 6.30
N ARG A 125 14.21 5.55 5.32
CA ARG A 125 15.00 6.78 5.37
C ARG A 125 14.14 8.04 5.44
N SER A 126 12.94 8.02 4.84
CA SER A 126 12.01 9.14 4.90
C SER A 126 11.52 9.45 6.32
N ALA A 127 11.43 8.44 7.19
CA ALA A 127 11.07 8.65 8.59
C ALA A 127 12.18 9.43 9.35
N ALA A 128 13.45 9.16 9.08
CA ALA A 128 14.56 9.91 9.67
C ALA A 128 14.61 11.36 9.14
N VAL A 129 14.59 11.54 7.82
CA VAL A 129 14.84 12.82 7.17
C VAL A 129 13.58 13.70 7.11
N GLY A 130 12.45 13.12 6.69
CA GLY A 130 11.18 13.83 6.47
C GLY A 130 10.40 14.05 7.76
N MET A 131 10.17 12.97 8.51
CA MET A 131 9.38 13.05 9.75
C MET A 131 10.21 13.52 10.95
N ARG A 132 11.54 13.34 10.92
CA ARG A 132 12.43 13.58 12.04
C ARG A 132 12.01 12.75 13.26
N ALA A 133 11.82 11.45 13.02
CA ALA A 133 11.43 10.52 14.07
C ALA A 133 12.51 10.44 15.16
N ASP A 134 12.09 10.38 16.42
CA ASP A 134 13.01 10.22 17.56
C ASP A 134 13.55 8.79 17.61
N ARG A 135 12.76 7.83 17.11
CA ARG A 135 13.12 6.42 17.02
C ARG A 135 12.46 5.79 15.80
N ILE A 136 13.18 4.89 15.14
CA ILE A 136 12.67 4.09 14.01
C ILE A 136 12.94 2.62 14.31
N SER A 137 11.91 1.78 14.31
CA SER A 137 12.01 0.34 14.48
C SER A 137 11.63 -0.40 13.19
N LEU A 138 12.50 -1.30 12.74
CA LEU A 138 12.19 -2.23 11.66
C LEU A 138 11.97 -3.63 12.25
N HIS A 139 10.73 -4.07 12.22
CA HIS A 139 10.28 -5.39 12.69
C HIS A 139 10.43 -6.41 11.56
N TYR A 140 11.07 -7.56 11.84
CA TYR A 140 11.40 -8.54 10.80
C TYR A 140 11.50 -9.97 11.35
N THR A 141 11.39 -10.95 10.45
CA THR A 141 11.75 -12.35 10.66
C THR A 141 12.88 -12.76 9.71
N TYR A 142 12.75 -12.43 8.42
CA TYR A 142 13.73 -12.72 7.36
C TYR A 142 14.14 -11.42 6.69
N LEU A 143 15.40 -11.01 6.82
CA LEU A 143 15.85 -9.72 6.29
C LEU A 143 17.16 -9.82 5.49
N ALA A 144 17.92 -10.92 5.68
CA ALA A 144 19.16 -11.17 4.95
C ALA A 144 18.90 -11.41 3.45
N ASP A 145 19.89 -11.09 2.63
CA ASP A 145 19.85 -11.41 1.20
C ASP A 145 20.02 -12.92 0.95
N PRO A 146 19.42 -13.49 -0.12
CA PRO A 146 19.71 -14.85 -0.55
C PRO A 146 21.21 -15.07 -0.81
N PRO A 147 21.78 -16.24 -0.55
CA PRO A 147 21.15 -17.54 -0.31
C PRO A 147 20.89 -17.89 1.16
N ALA A 148 20.96 -16.96 2.09
CA ALA A 148 20.88 -17.23 3.53
C ALA A 148 19.54 -16.75 4.16
N PRO A 149 18.43 -17.44 3.92
CA PRO A 149 17.12 -17.05 4.45
C PRO A 149 16.84 -17.74 5.79
N GLU A 150 17.86 -17.95 6.61
CA GLU A 150 17.65 -18.40 7.97
C GLU A 150 16.99 -17.28 8.78
N PRO A 151 16.01 -17.60 9.64
CA PRO A 151 15.46 -16.62 10.56
C PRO A 151 16.58 -16.00 11.40
N ASN A 152 16.54 -14.67 11.57
CA ASN A 152 17.56 -13.94 12.34
C ASN A 152 19.00 -14.07 11.81
N HIS A 153 19.22 -14.44 10.55
CA HIS A 153 20.54 -14.28 9.93
C HIS A 153 20.89 -12.79 9.89
N ASP A 154 22.20 -12.47 9.94
CA ASP A 154 22.66 -11.08 10.01
C ASP A 154 21.93 -10.16 9.02
N PRO A 155 20.98 -9.32 9.48
CA PRO A 155 20.19 -8.46 8.61
C PRO A 155 21.03 -7.41 7.90
N PHE A 156 22.22 -7.08 8.43
CA PHE A 156 23.14 -6.14 7.81
C PHE A 156 23.92 -6.73 6.63
N SER A 157 23.76 -8.03 6.34
CA SER A 157 24.20 -8.61 5.07
C SER A 157 23.44 -8.02 3.87
N ASN A 158 22.20 -7.56 4.07
CA ASN A 158 21.48 -6.78 3.07
C ASN A 158 22.05 -5.36 2.97
N ARG A 159 22.51 -4.98 1.79
CA ARG A 159 23.17 -3.69 1.54
C ARG A 159 22.31 -2.46 1.89
N TRP A 160 20.99 -2.55 1.73
CA TRP A 160 20.10 -1.44 2.01
C TRP A 160 19.79 -1.31 3.50
N VAL A 161 19.66 -2.43 4.21
CA VAL A 161 19.54 -2.45 5.67
C VAL A 161 20.83 -1.94 6.31
N HIS A 162 22.00 -2.36 5.79
CA HIS A 162 23.31 -1.88 6.27
C HIS A 162 23.43 -0.35 6.21
N ARG A 163 22.86 0.29 5.20
CA ARG A 163 22.88 1.76 5.08
C ARG A 163 22.00 2.48 6.09
N LEU A 164 21.09 1.77 6.73
CA LEU A 164 20.19 2.29 7.75
C LEU A 164 20.68 2.01 9.17
N LYS A 165 21.84 1.38 9.35
CA LYS A 165 22.33 0.87 10.64
C LYS A 165 22.36 1.91 11.76
N ASP A 166 22.63 3.18 11.41
CA ASP A 166 22.72 4.29 12.37
C ASP A 166 21.35 4.99 12.57
N ASP A 167 20.37 4.72 11.73
CA ASP A 167 19.06 5.35 11.74
C ASP A 167 17.99 4.48 12.43
N ILE A 168 18.18 3.15 12.51
CA ILE A 168 17.12 2.20 12.91
C ILE A 168 17.50 1.28 14.06
N THR A 169 16.48 0.83 14.78
CA THR A 169 16.55 -0.32 15.69
C THR A 169 15.89 -1.53 15.01
N LEU A 170 16.63 -2.62 14.89
CA LEU A 170 16.10 -3.88 14.38
C LEU A 170 15.37 -4.64 15.49
N VAL A 171 14.14 -5.11 15.20
CA VAL A 171 13.30 -5.87 16.12
C VAL A 171 12.97 -7.21 15.48
N TYR A 172 13.65 -8.25 15.95
CA TYR A 172 13.43 -9.62 15.45
C TYR A 172 12.16 -10.23 16.05
N HIS A 173 11.38 -10.89 15.21
CA HIS A 173 10.26 -11.74 15.57
C HIS A 173 10.51 -13.15 15.05
N SER A 174 10.41 -14.15 15.92
CA SER A 174 10.60 -15.54 15.50
C SER A 174 9.42 -16.05 14.63
N PRO A 175 9.65 -17.05 13.76
CA PRO A 175 8.57 -17.69 13.03
C PRO A 175 7.46 -18.19 13.95
N GLN A 176 7.80 -18.72 15.15
CA GLN A 176 6.84 -19.21 16.14
C GLN A 176 5.97 -18.06 16.69
N GLU A 177 6.54 -16.87 16.91
CA GLU A 177 5.76 -15.69 17.31
C GLU A 177 4.80 -15.28 16.19
N MET A 178 5.25 -15.33 14.92
CA MET A 178 4.39 -15.01 13.78
C MET A 178 3.26 -16.04 13.61
N ASP A 179 3.54 -17.32 13.83
CA ASP A 179 2.52 -18.37 13.81
C ASP A 179 1.49 -18.22 14.95
N ALA A 180 1.93 -17.75 16.11
CA ALA A 180 1.04 -17.49 17.24
C ALA A 180 0.04 -16.32 17.00
N LEU A 181 0.33 -15.44 16.02
CA LEU A 181 -0.61 -14.39 15.61
C LEU A 181 -1.78 -14.91 14.77
N LYS A 182 -1.66 -16.12 14.21
CA LYS A 182 -2.69 -16.77 13.40
C LYS A 182 -3.79 -17.30 14.32
N ASN A 183 -4.79 -16.49 14.58
CA ASN A 183 -5.85 -16.77 15.55
C ASN A 183 -7.04 -17.57 15.00
N GLN A 184 -7.02 -17.96 13.73
CA GLN A 184 -8.05 -18.78 13.07
C GLN A 184 -7.43 -20.07 12.50
N PRO A 185 -7.59 -21.23 13.17
CA PRO A 185 -7.11 -22.51 12.63
C PRO A 185 -7.77 -22.83 11.28
N GLY A 186 -6.98 -23.22 10.29
CA GLY A 186 -7.47 -23.61 8.96
C GLY A 186 -7.75 -22.45 7.99
N ALA A 187 -7.64 -21.20 8.40
CA ALA A 187 -7.69 -20.06 7.49
C ALA A 187 -6.41 -19.94 6.66
N HIS A 188 -6.55 -19.47 5.41
CA HIS A 188 -5.41 -19.22 4.54
C HIS A 188 -4.76 -17.87 4.89
N TRP A 189 -3.76 -17.91 5.76
CA TRP A 189 -3.01 -16.73 6.18
C TRP A 189 -1.98 -16.32 5.14
N GLN A 190 -2.02 -15.07 4.72
CA GLN A 190 -0.99 -14.44 3.91
C GLN A 190 -0.09 -13.56 4.79
N ALA A 191 1.14 -13.30 4.35
CA ALA A 191 2.07 -12.40 5.05
C ALA A 191 1.47 -11.02 5.35
N ALA A 192 0.64 -10.52 4.45
CA ALA A 192 -0.07 -9.26 4.63
C ALA A 192 -1.01 -9.28 5.84
N HIS A 193 -1.79 -10.36 6.04
CA HIS A 193 -2.68 -10.49 7.20
C HIS A 193 -1.88 -10.58 8.52
N ILE A 194 -0.74 -11.30 8.52
CA ILE A 194 0.14 -11.37 9.69
C ILE A 194 0.71 -9.99 9.99
N SER A 195 1.12 -9.25 8.96
CA SER A 195 1.56 -7.86 9.09
C SER A 195 0.47 -6.96 9.66
N ASP A 196 -0.78 -7.12 9.22
CA ASP A 196 -1.92 -6.37 9.75
C ASP A 196 -2.10 -6.56 11.26
N ILE A 197 -1.99 -7.80 11.76
CA ILE A 197 -2.10 -8.06 13.19
C ILE A 197 -0.85 -7.55 13.93
N LEU A 198 0.34 -7.76 13.38
CA LEU A 198 1.57 -7.34 14.03
C LEU A 198 1.64 -5.81 14.19
N ARG A 199 1.22 -5.01 13.17
CA ARG A 199 1.17 -3.54 13.30
C ARG A 199 0.22 -3.06 14.38
N LEU A 200 -0.94 -3.72 14.53
CA LEU A 200 -1.87 -3.42 15.61
C LEU A 200 -1.28 -3.77 16.97
N LYS A 201 -0.65 -4.94 17.10
CA LYS A 201 0.02 -5.36 18.34
C LYS A 201 1.12 -4.37 18.74
N VAL A 202 2.00 -4.00 17.81
CA VAL A 202 3.11 -3.07 18.05
C VAL A 202 2.60 -1.70 18.50
N LEU A 203 1.61 -1.13 17.81
CA LEU A 203 1.02 0.15 18.16
C LEU A 203 0.29 0.09 19.50
N ARG A 204 -0.42 -0.99 19.80
CA ARG A 204 -1.07 -1.18 21.10
C ARG A 204 -0.06 -1.21 22.24
N GLU A 205 1.06 -1.88 22.07
CA GLU A 205 2.07 -2.07 23.11
C GLU A 205 3.00 -0.87 23.30
N GLN A 206 3.33 -0.17 22.22
CA GLN A 206 4.34 0.89 22.22
C GLN A 206 3.78 2.27 21.91
N GLY A 207 2.65 2.36 21.23
CA GLY A 207 2.18 3.59 20.62
C GLY A 207 3.07 4.00 19.45
N GLY A 208 2.85 5.21 18.91
CA GLY A 208 3.68 5.77 17.85
C GLY A 208 3.02 5.79 16.49
N ILE A 209 3.83 5.67 15.47
CA ILE A 209 3.45 5.78 14.06
C ILE A 209 3.81 4.47 13.36
N TYR A 210 2.88 3.88 12.65
CA TYR A 210 3.14 2.78 11.73
C TYR A 210 3.14 3.30 10.29
N LEU A 211 4.11 2.88 9.50
CA LEU A 211 4.17 3.10 8.06
C LEU A 211 4.40 1.77 7.34
N ASP A 212 3.65 1.53 6.27
CA ASP A 212 3.98 0.46 5.32
C ASP A 212 5.34 0.72 4.66
N ILE A 213 6.00 -0.34 4.22
CA ILE A 213 7.36 -0.29 3.67
C ILE A 213 7.47 0.45 2.33
N ASP A 214 6.36 0.87 1.76
CA ASP A 214 6.23 1.73 0.59
C ASP A 214 5.50 3.06 0.89
N ALA A 215 5.39 3.41 2.17
CA ALA A 215 4.90 4.71 2.63
C ALA A 215 6.06 5.63 3.00
N PHE A 216 6.04 6.85 2.51
CA PHE A 216 7.08 7.86 2.65
C PHE A 216 6.62 8.98 3.58
N GLY A 217 7.27 9.13 4.73
CA GLY A 217 7.05 10.24 5.63
C GLY A 217 7.68 11.53 5.09
N LEU A 218 6.85 12.51 4.77
CA LEU A 218 7.31 13.71 4.09
C LEU A 218 7.58 14.88 5.05
N ARG A 219 6.79 15.00 6.12
CA ARG A 219 6.91 16.07 7.10
C ARG A 219 6.66 15.52 8.52
N PRO A 220 7.10 16.23 9.57
CA PRO A 220 6.80 15.85 10.95
C PRO A 220 5.29 15.77 11.24
N PHE A 221 4.87 14.79 12.02
CA PHE A 221 3.47 14.57 12.44
C PHE A 221 3.15 15.32 13.76
N THR A 222 3.80 16.42 14.03
CA THR A 222 3.80 17.11 15.33
C THR A 222 2.40 17.35 15.89
N ASP A 223 1.45 17.80 15.06
CA ASP A 223 0.09 18.10 15.52
C ASP A 223 -0.70 16.79 15.76
N LEU A 224 -0.48 15.76 14.95
CA LEU A 224 -1.11 14.46 15.13
C LEU A 224 -0.66 13.77 16.43
N LEU A 225 0.63 13.90 16.81
CA LEU A 225 1.16 13.30 18.05
C LEU A 225 0.56 13.92 19.32
N ARG A 226 -0.06 15.10 19.21
CA ARG A 226 -0.76 15.79 20.30
C ARG A 226 -2.27 15.52 20.32
N SER A 227 -2.77 14.76 19.33
CA SER A 227 -4.20 14.46 19.24
C SER A 227 -4.73 13.85 20.55
N PRO A 228 -5.91 14.24 21.03
CA PRO A 228 -6.54 13.61 22.19
C PRO A 228 -7.20 12.25 21.85
N ARG A 229 -7.21 11.86 20.58
CA ARG A 229 -7.84 10.61 20.12
C ARG A 229 -6.91 9.42 20.31
N ASP A 230 -7.50 8.22 20.44
CA ASP A 230 -6.78 6.96 20.60
C ASP A 230 -5.94 6.60 19.39
N ILE A 231 -6.52 6.85 18.20
CA ILE A 231 -5.89 6.52 16.91
C ILE A 231 -6.22 7.60 15.87
N ILE A 232 -5.28 7.82 14.96
CA ILE A 232 -5.43 8.72 13.83
C ILE A 232 -5.15 7.93 12.56
N MET A 233 -6.06 8.00 11.59
CA MET A 233 -5.97 7.30 10.30
C MET A 233 -6.45 8.21 9.16
N GLY A 234 -5.95 7.98 7.95
CA GLY A 234 -6.39 8.70 6.76
C GLY A 234 -7.47 7.96 5.97
N HIS A 235 -8.37 8.70 5.36
CA HIS A 235 -9.25 8.15 4.33
C HIS A 235 -8.44 7.73 3.10
N GLU A 236 -8.71 6.54 2.57
CA GLU A 236 -7.97 5.99 1.43
C GLU A 236 -8.23 6.75 0.12
N GLY A 237 -9.43 7.29 -0.04
CA GLY A 237 -9.81 8.02 -1.24
C GLY A 237 -10.95 9.02 -1.00
N GLY A 238 -11.28 9.80 -2.00
CA GLY A 238 -12.27 10.88 -1.92
C GLY A 238 -13.69 10.42 -1.59
N ASN A 239 -14.05 9.16 -1.86
CA ASN A 239 -15.33 8.56 -1.45
C ASN A 239 -15.44 8.33 0.07
N ARG A 240 -14.33 8.42 0.81
CA ARG A 240 -14.27 8.16 2.26
C ARG A 240 -14.84 6.80 2.68
N GLY A 241 -14.83 5.83 1.75
CA GLY A 241 -15.37 4.48 1.97
C GLY A 241 -14.53 3.62 2.92
N GLY A 242 -13.28 3.99 3.16
CA GLY A 242 -12.34 3.24 3.99
C GLY A 242 -11.35 4.12 4.72
N LEU A 243 -10.77 3.56 5.80
CA LEU A 243 -9.62 4.09 6.52
C LEU A 243 -8.47 3.10 6.37
N CYS A 244 -7.38 3.49 5.72
CA CYS A 244 -6.32 2.57 5.36
C CYS A 244 -5.29 2.42 6.50
N ASN A 245 -4.91 1.17 6.80
CA ASN A 245 -3.96 0.86 7.85
C ASN A 245 -2.48 0.94 7.42
N ALA A 246 -2.22 1.34 6.19
CA ALA A 246 -0.85 1.54 5.69
C ALA A 246 -0.10 2.67 6.42
N ILE A 247 -0.84 3.64 6.99
CA ILE A 247 -0.31 4.72 7.83
C ILE A 247 -1.25 4.93 9.00
N MET A 248 -0.74 4.73 10.20
CA MET A 248 -1.50 4.87 11.44
C MET A 248 -0.68 5.61 12.49
N VAL A 249 -1.36 6.42 13.31
CA VAL A 249 -0.76 7.06 14.51
C VAL A 249 -1.63 6.66 15.69
N ALA A 250 -1.05 6.07 16.72
CA ALA A 250 -1.85 5.55 17.84
C ALA A 250 -1.19 5.75 19.20
N ARG A 251 -2.03 5.92 20.23
CA ARG A 251 -1.60 5.87 21.62
C ARG A 251 -1.30 4.44 22.03
N LYS A 252 -0.39 4.28 22.94
CA LYS A 252 -0.21 3.04 23.68
C LYS A 252 -1.52 2.66 24.40
N ASN A 253 -1.85 1.37 24.42
CA ASN A 253 -3.08 0.83 25.02
C ASN A 253 -4.38 1.39 24.40
N SER A 254 -4.38 1.69 23.10
CA SER A 254 -5.56 2.18 22.38
C SER A 254 -6.71 1.18 22.46
N THR A 255 -7.85 1.62 22.96
CA THR A 255 -9.08 0.81 23.05
C THR A 255 -9.68 0.56 21.67
N PHE A 256 -9.46 1.47 20.73
CA PHE A 256 -9.86 1.26 19.33
C PHE A 256 -9.10 0.08 18.70
N ILE A 257 -7.79 -0.03 18.96
CA ILE A 257 -6.98 -1.16 18.46
C ILE A 257 -7.43 -2.47 19.12
N ASP A 258 -7.80 -2.48 20.41
CA ASP A 258 -8.31 -3.68 21.07
C ASP A 258 -9.61 -4.19 20.40
N ARG A 259 -10.56 -3.29 20.11
CA ARG A 259 -11.79 -3.63 19.37
C ARG A 259 -11.48 -4.14 17.97
N TRP A 260 -10.58 -3.48 17.25
CA TRP A 260 -10.19 -3.88 15.90
C TRP A 260 -9.56 -5.27 15.88
N THR A 261 -8.65 -5.54 16.80
CA THR A 261 -8.01 -6.87 16.91
C THR A 261 -9.01 -7.97 17.26
N ALA A 262 -10.00 -7.67 18.11
CA ALA A 262 -11.04 -8.64 18.47
C ALA A 262 -11.89 -9.07 17.25
N GLU A 263 -12.15 -8.16 16.31
CA GLU A 263 -12.91 -8.46 15.10
C GLU A 263 -12.16 -9.40 14.13
N TYR A 264 -10.81 -9.42 14.17
CA TYR A 264 -10.03 -10.35 13.32
C TYR A 264 -10.36 -11.84 13.58
N SER A 265 -10.85 -12.18 14.77
CA SER A 265 -11.21 -13.56 15.13
C SER A 265 -12.48 -14.04 14.44
N ASN A 266 -13.33 -13.15 13.93
CA ASN A 266 -14.67 -13.43 13.44
C ASN A 266 -14.86 -13.29 11.93
N VAL A 267 -13.84 -12.90 11.19
CA VAL A 267 -13.97 -12.55 9.78
C VAL A 267 -13.31 -13.57 8.86
N ASP A 268 -14.00 -13.89 7.76
CA ASP A 268 -13.48 -14.76 6.70
C ASP A 268 -12.38 -14.03 5.90
N LEU A 269 -11.13 -14.42 6.14
CA LEU A 269 -9.95 -13.87 5.48
C LEU A 269 -9.89 -14.12 3.96
N SER A 270 -10.76 -15.00 3.44
CA SER A 270 -10.76 -15.41 2.03
C SER A 270 -11.62 -14.51 1.13
N ARG A 271 -12.52 -13.71 1.69
CA ARG A 271 -13.57 -13.05 0.91
C ARG A 271 -13.24 -11.66 0.39
N GLU A 272 -12.57 -10.82 1.18
CA GLU A 272 -12.31 -9.42 0.83
C GLU A 272 -10.91 -9.01 1.26
N TRP A 273 -10.01 -8.86 0.31
CA TRP A 273 -8.61 -8.50 0.54
C TRP A 273 -8.42 -7.29 1.47
N ASN A 274 -9.20 -6.24 1.27
CA ASN A 274 -9.07 -4.99 2.01
C ASN A 274 -10.07 -4.84 3.17
N PHE A 275 -10.82 -5.90 3.50
CA PHE A 275 -11.84 -5.79 4.54
C PHE A 275 -11.25 -5.38 5.88
N HIS A 276 -10.22 -6.10 6.35
CA HIS A 276 -9.61 -5.89 7.66
C HIS A 276 -8.79 -4.60 7.72
N SER A 277 -8.11 -4.26 6.62
CA SER A 277 -7.15 -3.18 6.54
C SER A 277 -7.77 -1.81 6.21
N VAL A 278 -8.97 -1.79 5.63
CA VAL A 278 -9.58 -0.54 5.11
C VAL A 278 -11.04 -0.40 5.53
N ILE A 279 -11.86 -1.45 5.32
CA ILE A 279 -13.31 -1.35 5.52
C ILE A 279 -13.69 -1.49 6.99
N LEU A 280 -13.08 -2.42 7.70
CA LEU A 280 -13.34 -2.68 9.11
C LEU A 280 -13.01 -1.47 10.01
N PRO A 281 -11.84 -0.82 9.92
CA PRO A 281 -11.59 0.37 10.73
C PRO A 281 -12.56 1.50 10.41
N LYS A 282 -13.06 1.61 9.16
CA LYS A 282 -14.13 2.55 8.83
C LYS A 282 -15.45 2.22 9.52
N LYS A 283 -15.83 0.94 9.58
CA LYS A 283 -17.03 0.50 10.33
C LYS A 283 -16.90 0.81 11.82
N LEU A 284 -15.72 0.53 12.41
CA LEU A 284 -15.43 0.84 13.81
C LEU A 284 -15.46 2.34 14.09
N GLN A 285 -14.97 3.17 13.16
CA GLN A 285 -15.06 4.64 13.26
C GLN A 285 -16.52 5.11 13.34
N LEU A 286 -17.39 4.55 12.53
CA LEU A 286 -18.81 4.93 12.53
C LEU A 286 -19.52 4.55 13.83
N GLN A 287 -19.05 3.50 14.50
CA GLN A 287 -19.57 3.03 15.78
C GLN A 287 -18.97 3.81 16.98
N ASN A 288 -17.71 4.24 16.86
CA ASN A 288 -16.95 4.87 17.94
C ASN A 288 -16.21 6.13 17.41
N PRO A 289 -16.93 7.17 16.98
CA PRO A 289 -16.33 8.34 16.33
C PRO A 289 -15.41 9.14 17.25
N ASP A 290 -15.62 9.05 18.57
CA ASP A 290 -14.82 9.76 19.55
C ASP A 290 -13.45 9.13 19.85
N ASP A 291 -13.22 7.89 19.46
CA ASP A 291 -11.93 7.21 19.68
C ASP A 291 -10.92 7.49 18.56
N ILE A 292 -11.39 7.88 17.38
CA ILE A 292 -10.57 8.00 16.19
C ILE A 292 -10.63 9.40 15.58
N CYS A 293 -9.50 9.82 15.04
CA CYS A 293 -9.34 11.02 14.24
C CYS A 293 -9.17 10.62 12.78
N ALA A 294 -10.14 10.90 11.93
CA ALA A 294 -10.10 10.60 10.52
C ALA A 294 -9.58 11.79 9.72
N LEU A 295 -8.47 11.61 9.02
CA LEU A 295 -7.80 12.65 8.23
C LEU A 295 -8.35 12.69 6.79
N PRO A 296 -8.24 13.84 6.11
CA PRO A 296 -8.58 13.91 4.69
C PRO A 296 -7.66 13.01 3.85
N PRO A 297 -8.11 12.54 2.68
CA PRO A 297 -7.30 11.71 1.78
C PRO A 297 -5.96 12.35 1.40
N SER A 298 -5.90 13.68 1.27
CA SER A 298 -4.71 14.46 0.93
C SER A 298 -3.55 14.26 1.90
N THR A 299 -3.82 13.91 3.16
CA THR A 299 -2.79 13.82 4.18
C THR A 299 -1.83 12.66 3.95
N PHE A 300 -2.35 11.47 3.53
CA PHE A 300 -1.55 10.25 3.39
C PHE A 300 -1.69 9.53 2.04
N PHE A 301 -2.89 9.53 1.47
CA PHE A 301 -3.30 8.59 0.44
C PHE A 301 -3.65 9.22 -0.90
N TRP A 302 -3.47 10.50 -1.05
CA TRP A 302 -3.62 11.17 -2.33
C TRP A 302 -2.24 11.71 -2.81
N PRO A 303 -1.84 11.44 -4.05
CA PRO A 303 -2.51 10.72 -5.16
C PRO A 303 -2.82 9.26 -4.84
N THR A 304 -4.02 8.81 -5.28
CA THR A 304 -4.56 7.49 -4.91
C THR A 304 -3.95 6.34 -5.73
N TRP A 305 -4.38 5.11 -5.45
CA TRP A 305 -4.06 3.88 -6.17
C TRP A 305 -4.60 3.81 -7.61
N THR A 306 -5.44 4.76 -8.05
CA THR A 306 -5.98 4.76 -9.41
C THR A 306 -4.88 4.94 -10.45
N TRP A 307 -5.02 4.25 -11.60
CA TRP A 307 -4.02 4.32 -12.67
C TRP A 307 -3.72 5.73 -13.14
N HIS A 308 -4.69 6.62 -13.12
CA HIS A 308 -4.49 8.03 -13.44
C HIS A 308 -3.45 8.68 -12.51
N HIS A 309 -3.62 8.49 -11.22
CA HIS A 309 -2.70 9.05 -10.22
C HIS A 309 -1.33 8.36 -10.23
N ILE A 310 -1.29 7.02 -10.42
CA ILE A 310 -0.03 6.29 -10.57
C ILE A 310 0.75 6.81 -11.78
N LEU A 311 0.10 6.94 -12.94
CA LEU A 311 0.74 7.51 -14.13
C LEU A 311 1.21 8.94 -13.88
N TRP A 312 0.37 9.78 -13.30
CA TRP A 312 0.69 11.18 -13.00
C TRP A 312 1.92 11.31 -12.08
N MET A 313 2.08 10.43 -11.10
CA MET A 313 3.25 10.44 -10.22
C MET A 313 4.55 10.06 -10.93
N HIS A 314 4.49 9.16 -11.91
CA HIS A 314 5.66 8.54 -12.52
C HIS A 314 5.95 8.99 -13.96
N GLU A 315 5.10 9.82 -14.56
CA GLU A 315 5.36 10.36 -15.91
C GLU A 315 6.58 11.28 -15.94
N PRO A 316 7.41 11.22 -17.00
CA PRO A 316 8.53 12.13 -17.18
C PRO A 316 8.07 13.58 -17.29
N LEU A 317 8.75 14.45 -16.57
CA LEU A 317 8.49 15.88 -16.59
C LEU A 317 9.45 16.61 -17.57
N THR A 318 8.96 17.66 -18.21
CA THR A 318 9.83 18.61 -18.90
C THR A 318 10.65 19.39 -17.86
N ARG A 319 11.78 20.00 -18.27
CA ARG A 319 12.62 20.83 -17.38
C ARG A 319 11.84 21.97 -16.71
N GLN A 320 10.86 22.52 -17.38
CA GLN A 320 10.02 23.59 -16.82
C GLN A 320 9.09 23.04 -15.74
N GLN A 321 8.39 21.94 -16.03
CA GLN A 321 7.52 21.26 -15.06
C GLN A 321 8.31 20.75 -13.84
N ALA A 322 9.51 20.21 -14.06
CA ALA A 322 10.36 19.74 -12.97
C ALA A 322 10.74 20.87 -12.02
N ARG A 323 11.12 22.04 -12.55
CA ARG A 323 11.41 23.24 -11.74
C ARG A 323 10.19 23.74 -10.99
N GLN A 324 9.01 23.74 -11.60
CA GLN A 324 7.76 24.14 -10.97
C GLN A 324 7.42 23.21 -9.80
N TRP A 325 7.48 21.88 -10.02
CA TRP A 325 7.20 20.89 -8.98
C TRP A 325 8.26 20.90 -7.87
N ALA A 326 9.53 21.09 -8.18
CA ALA A 326 10.57 21.23 -7.16
C ALA A 326 10.32 22.46 -6.26
N ALA A 327 9.94 23.60 -6.85
CA ALA A 327 9.58 24.79 -6.09
C ALA A 327 8.31 24.60 -5.25
N GLU A 328 7.30 23.89 -5.77
CA GLU A 328 6.07 23.58 -5.04
C GLU A 328 6.35 22.65 -3.87
N ILE A 329 7.16 21.60 -4.07
CA ILE A 329 7.58 20.67 -3.01
C ILE A 329 8.35 21.43 -1.92
N ASP A 330 9.24 22.32 -2.27
CA ASP A 330 9.98 23.15 -1.31
C ASP A 330 9.04 24.09 -0.53
N HIS A 331 8.15 24.78 -1.23
CA HIS A 331 7.13 25.65 -0.63
C HIS A 331 6.24 24.91 0.39
N ASN A 332 5.85 23.67 0.08
CA ASN A 332 5.05 22.83 0.96
C ASN A 332 5.88 22.05 2.00
N GLY A 333 7.14 22.43 2.23
CA GLY A 333 8.01 21.82 3.23
C GLY A 333 8.41 20.38 2.92
N GLY A 334 8.44 20.02 1.63
CA GLY A 334 8.87 18.70 1.15
C GLY A 334 7.73 17.75 0.78
N SER A 335 6.53 18.25 0.58
CA SER A 335 5.35 17.49 0.14
C SER A 335 4.75 18.07 -1.14
N LEU A 336 3.91 17.30 -1.84
CA LEU A 336 3.26 17.78 -3.07
C LEU A 336 2.18 18.83 -2.79
N PHE A 337 1.55 18.74 -1.59
CA PHE A 337 0.41 19.57 -1.20
C PHE A 337 0.54 20.04 0.24
N GLY A 338 -0.05 21.17 0.57
CA GLY A 338 0.04 21.78 1.90
C GLY A 338 -0.48 20.92 3.04
N GLU A 339 -1.49 20.07 2.80
CA GLU A 339 -2.07 19.15 3.79
C GLU A 339 -1.34 17.79 3.87
N GLN A 340 -0.42 17.51 2.94
CA GLN A 340 0.22 16.21 2.84
C GLN A 340 1.34 16.05 3.86
N LEU A 341 1.26 15.02 4.69
CA LEU A 341 2.29 14.64 5.67
C LEU A 341 3.05 13.38 5.26
N ALA A 342 2.42 12.50 4.51
CA ALA A 342 3.03 11.29 3.96
C ALA A 342 2.47 10.97 2.58
N TYR A 343 3.13 10.05 1.86
CA TYR A 343 2.67 9.52 0.59
C TYR A 343 2.82 8.00 0.57
N HIS A 344 1.73 7.29 0.30
CA HIS A 344 1.73 5.85 0.05
C HIS A 344 1.96 5.60 -1.45
N ALA A 345 2.99 4.81 -1.80
CA ALA A 345 3.40 4.65 -3.20
C ALA A 345 2.62 3.57 -3.97
N TRP A 346 1.68 2.87 -3.30
CA TRP A 346 0.79 1.89 -3.93
C TRP A 346 1.56 0.80 -4.70
N SER A 347 2.52 0.13 -4.04
CA SER A 347 3.40 -0.85 -4.67
C SER A 347 2.64 -1.92 -5.44
N GLN A 348 1.50 -2.41 -4.94
CA GLN A 348 0.67 -3.39 -5.64
C GLN A 348 0.21 -2.92 -7.03
N MET A 349 0.16 -1.61 -7.28
CA MET A 349 -0.21 -1.02 -8.57
C MET A 349 0.99 -0.50 -9.35
N ALA A 350 2.00 0.03 -8.66
CA ALA A 350 3.10 0.77 -9.27
C ALA A 350 4.36 -0.08 -9.49
N TRP A 351 4.48 -1.26 -8.87
CA TRP A 351 5.72 -2.02 -8.82
C TRP A 351 6.28 -2.38 -10.19
N ASP A 352 5.56 -3.16 -10.99
CA ASP A 352 6.07 -3.71 -12.24
C ASP A 352 6.42 -2.63 -13.28
N ARG A 353 5.66 -1.55 -13.31
CA ARG A 353 5.83 -0.51 -14.32
C ARG A 353 6.85 0.54 -13.92
N PHE A 354 6.96 0.83 -12.64
CA PHE A 354 7.71 2.00 -12.15
C PHE A 354 8.69 1.69 -11.03
N LEU A 355 8.22 1.21 -9.87
CA LEU A 355 9.02 1.15 -8.66
C LEU A 355 10.17 0.15 -8.74
N SER A 356 9.96 -1.02 -9.36
CA SER A 356 10.99 -2.05 -9.56
C SER A 356 12.17 -1.58 -10.42
N LYS A 357 11.99 -0.51 -11.20
CA LYS A 357 13.01 0.06 -12.10
C LYS A 357 13.78 1.23 -11.50
N LEU A 358 13.44 1.60 -10.27
CA LEU A 358 14.10 2.72 -9.61
C LEU A 358 15.45 2.29 -9.04
N THR A 359 16.44 3.10 -9.33
CA THR A 359 17.78 3.06 -8.76
C THR A 359 18.14 4.42 -8.20
N PRO A 360 19.18 4.54 -7.36
CA PRO A 360 19.65 5.85 -6.91
C PRO A 360 19.95 6.82 -8.06
N GLU A 361 20.54 6.32 -9.15
CA GLU A 361 20.82 7.13 -10.34
C GLU A 361 19.56 7.62 -11.01
N VAL A 362 18.57 6.74 -11.22
CA VAL A 362 17.28 7.11 -11.80
C VAL A 362 16.57 8.17 -10.96
N VAL A 363 16.56 8.03 -9.65
CA VAL A 363 15.95 9.02 -8.75
C VAL A 363 16.68 10.36 -8.81
N ARG A 364 18.00 10.36 -8.95
CA ARG A 364 18.79 11.59 -9.07
C ARG A 364 18.59 12.31 -10.40
N THR A 365 18.58 11.56 -11.50
CA THR A 365 18.73 12.12 -12.85
C THR A 365 17.43 12.26 -13.61
N ARG A 366 16.42 11.44 -13.30
CA ARG A 366 15.14 11.45 -13.99
C ARG A 366 14.09 12.24 -13.21
N ASP A 367 13.54 13.27 -13.83
CA ASP A 367 12.49 14.07 -13.21
C ASP A 367 11.12 13.46 -13.45
N THR A 368 10.52 12.96 -12.38
CA THR A 368 9.10 12.61 -12.21
C THR A 368 8.65 13.25 -10.89
N ARG A 369 7.35 13.38 -10.64
CA ARG A 369 6.86 13.91 -9.34
C ARG A 369 7.31 13.03 -8.19
N PHE A 370 7.24 11.70 -8.37
CA PHE A 370 7.73 10.76 -7.38
C PHE A 370 9.23 10.94 -7.10
N ASN A 371 10.08 10.96 -8.14
CA ASN A 371 11.52 11.10 -7.94
C ASN A 371 11.90 12.42 -7.27
N LEU A 372 11.27 13.53 -7.65
CA LEU A 372 11.48 14.83 -7.01
C LEU A 372 11.10 14.78 -5.51
N LEU A 373 10.00 14.11 -5.18
CA LEU A 373 9.50 13.96 -3.80
C LEU A 373 10.48 13.19 -2.92
N VAL A 374 11.03 12.07 -3.41
CA VAL A 374 11.86 11.16 -2.62
C VAL A 374 13.36 11.41 -2.73
N ARG A 375 13.80 12.26 -3.67
CA ARG A 375 15.22 12.53 -3.96
C ARG A 375 16.02 13.00 -2.74
N ARG A 376 15.40 13.78 -1.87
CA ARG A 376 16.02 14.25 -0.63
C ARG A 376 16.31 13.17 0.41
N PHE A 377 15.76 11.98 0.25
CA PHE A 377 15.99 10.83 1.13
C PHE A 377 17.20 10.00 0.70
N LEU A 378 17.83 10.32 -0.44
CA LEU A 378 19.09 9.71 -0.83
C LEU A 378 20.22 10.17 0.11
N HIS A 379 21.07 9.23 0.53
CA HIS A 379 22.37 9.59 1.11
C HIS A 379 23.29 10.11 0.02
N ASP A 380 24.20 11.03 0.34
CA ASP A 380 25.14 11.64 -0.61
C ASP A 380 26.09 10.60 -1.22
N ASP A 381 26.43 9.54 -0.45
CA ASP A 381 27.33 8.47 -0.87
C ASP A 381 26.67 7.37 -1.73
N VAL A 382 25.34 7.33 -1.81
CA VAL A 382 24.62 6.26 -2.54
C VAL A 382 24.96 6.22 -4.04
N GLY A 383 25.56 7.27 -4.59
CA GLY A 383 26.02 7.31 -5.98
C GLY A 383 27.42 6.74 -6.22
N ALA A 384 28.28 6.71 -5.20
CA ALA A 384 29.68 6.30 -5.35
C ALA A 384 29.89 4.77 -5.42
N VAL A 385 28.88 3.98 -5.06
CA VAL A 385 28.95 2.50 -4.92
C VAL A 385 28.40 1.75 -6.15
N TRP A 386 27.90 2.46 -7.17
CA TRP A 386 27.32 1.87 -8.38
C TRP A 386 28.26 1.89 -9.59
N GLN A 387 29.54 2.26 -9.42
CA GLN A 387 30.57 2.15 -10.46
C GLN A 387 31.29 0.79 -10.40
#